data_be92c0f9eeed4e0d0701fa40ee8ee7ae
#
_entry.id   be92c0f9eeed4e0d0701fa40ee8ee7ae
#
_cell.length_a   1.000
_cell.length_b   1.000
_cell.length_c   1.000
_cell.angle_alpha   90.00
_cell.angle_beta   90.00
_cell.angle_gamma   90.00
#
_symmetry.space_group_name_H-M   'P 1'
#
loop_
_entity.id
_entity.type
_entity.pdbx_description
1 polymer ?
#
loop_
_entity_poly.entity_id
_entity_poly.type
_entity_poly.pdbx_seq_one_letter_code
_entity_poly.pdbx_strand_id
1 'polypeptide(L)'
;VKVLNNVEKVIANSEYTKNLAIDIGVDQTKIVVINPGVNPAKELNKKSLDKVESLLKIKTPRLITVSRFDKRKNHEKVLMALRNLKQIYPDIVYICIGYGEEEDNIKELVNELDLGTQVMFFKDIGDDLKNALVAKSNIFVMPSIIYKKSVEGFGIAYVEAAQYGIASLGGKDGGASDAIQHDITGLICDGNNL
;
A
#
# COMPACT_ATOMS: atom_id res chain seq x y z
N VAL A 1 -9.52 9.36 25.70
CA VAL A 1 -10.47 8.41 26.28
C VAL A 1 -11.72 9.12 26.82
N LYS A 2 -11.61 10.12 27.75
CA LYS A 2 -12.80 10.81 28.32
C LYS A 2 -13.73 11.36 27.24
N VAL A 3 -13.22 11.98 26.18
CA VAL A 3 -14.05 12.50 25.08
C VAL A 3 -14.77 11.38 24.35
N LEU A 4 -14.06 10.29 24.01
CA LEU A 4 -14.63 9.15 23.29
C LEU A 4 -15.72 8.43 24.10
N ASN A 5 -15.61 8.39 25.43
CA ASN A 5 -16.63 7.79 26.28
C ASN A 5 -17.85 8.71 26.53
N ASN A 6 -17.76 9.99 26.18
CA ASN A 6 -18.85 10.95 26.31
C ASN A 6 -19.68 11.14 25.02
N VAL A 7 -19.25 10.54 23.89
CA VAL A 7 -20.04 10.56 22.66
C VAL A 7 -21.01 9.38 22.62
N GLU A 8 -22.03 9.47 21.79
CA GLU A 8 -23.03 8.42 21.63
C GLU A 8 -22.44 7.18 20.94
N LYS A 9 -21.69 7.38 19.83
CA LYS A 9 -21.01 6.35 19.08
C LYS A 9 -19.59 6.78 18.69
N VAL A 10 -18.70 5.80 18.62
CA VAL A 10 -17.34 5.92 18.12
C VAL A 10 -17.24 5.07 16.84
N ILE A 11 -16.84 5.65 15.73
CA ILE A 11 -16.63 4.92 14.48
C ILE A 11 -15.16 4.55 14.40
N ALA A 12 -14.87 3.25 14.30
CA ALA A 12 -13.56 2.71 13.95
C ALA A 12 -13.53 2.30 12.48
N ASN A 13 -12.44 2.58 11.79
CA ASN A 13 -12.31 2.29 10.36
C ASN A 13 -11.87 0.85 10.05
N SER A 14 -11.58 0.03 11.09
CA SER A 14 -11.24 -1.39 11.00
C SER A 14 -11.44 -2.08 12.34
N GLU A 15 -11.51 -3.40 12.36
CA GLU A 15 -11.51 -4.18 13.61
C GLU A 15 -10.23 -3.93 14.42
N TYR A 16 -9.10 -3.73 13.73
CA TYR A 16 -7.85 -3.38 14.39
C TYR A 16 -7.95 -2.06 15.18
N THR A 17 -8.48 -1.00 14.55
CA THR A 17 -8.63 0.30 15.22
C THR A 17 -9.70 0.28 16.31
N LYS A 18 -10.72 -0.55 16.18
CA LYS A 18 -11.68 -0.83 17.27
C LYS A 18 -10.96 -1.43 18.46
N ASN A 19 -10.14 -2.46 18.26
CA ASN A 19 -9.39 -3.11 19.34
C ASN A 19 -8.44 -2.12 20.02
N LEU A 20 -7.72 -1.28 19.26
CA LEU A 20 -6.92 -0.20 19.84
C LEU A 20 -7.74 0.77 20.70
N ALA A 21 -8.97 1.09 20.30
CA ALA A 21 -9.83 1.97 21.08
C ALA A 21 -10.28 1.29 22.39
N ILE A 22 -10.57 -0.02 22.36
CA ILE A 22 -10.89 -0.82 23.55
C ILE A 22 -9.68 -0.86 24.50
N ASP A 23 -8.49 -1.14 23.98
CA ASP A 23 -7.26 -1.24 24.76
C ASP A 23 -6.91 0.03 25.54
N ILE A 24 -7.26 1.20 25.00
CA ILE A 24 -7.10 2.48 25.70
C ILE A 24 -8.28 2.83 26.61
N GLY A 25 -9.29 1.96 26.75
CA GLY A 25 -10.41 2.10 27.69
C GLY A 25 -11.65 2.80 27.12
N VAL A 26 -11.89 2.74 25.81
CA VAL A 26 -13.17 3.16 25.21
C VAL A 26 -14.20 2.05 25.42
N ASP A 27 -15.41 2.42 25.82
CA ASP A 27 -16.52 1.50 26.01
C ASP A 27 -16.86 0.76 24.69
N GLN A 28 -16.65 -0.55 24.67
CA GLN A 28 -16.87 -1.40 23.51
C GLN A 28 -18.29 -1.29 22.94
N THR A 29 -19.31 -1.05 23.78
CA THR A 29 -20.71 -0.95 23.34
C THR A 29 -20.97 0.29 22.49
N LYS A 30 -20.10 1.26 22.55
CA LYS A 30 -20.15 2.50 21.78
C LYS A 30 -19.43 2.40 20.44
N ILE A 31 -18.56 1.42 20.24
CA ILE A 31 -17.72 1.34 19.03
C ILE A 31 -18.45 0.58 17.94
N VAL A 32 -18.50 1.20 16.75
CA VAL A 32 -19.03 0.59 15.53
C VAL A 32 -17.91 0.60 14.48
N VAL A 33 -17.66 -0.55 13.84
CA VAL A 33 -16.72 -0.61 12.72
C VAL A 33 -17.45 -0.24 11.42
N ILE A 34 -16.91 0.75 10.73
CA ILE A 34 -17.37 1.15 9.40
C ILE A 34 -16.12 1.30 8.53
N ASN A 35 -15.87 0.33 7.67
CA ASN A 35 -14.74 0.37 6.76
C ASN A 35 -14.90 1.52 5.75
N PRO A 36 -13.80 2.22 5.41
CA PRO A 36 -13.83 3.26 4.39
C PRO A 36 -14.22 2.70 3.02
N GLY A 37 -15.13 3.40 2.35
CA GLY A 37 -15.42 3.16 0.95
C GLY A 37 -14.42 3.85 0.02
N VAL A 38 -14.40 3.41 -1.24
CA VAL A 38 -13.66 4.04 -2.32
C VAL A 38 -14.62 4.45 -3.43
N ASN A 39 -14.28 5.49 -4.19
CA ASN A 39 -15.05 5.82 -5.38
C ASN A 39 -14.93 4.68 -6.39
N PRO A 40 -15.96 4.40 -7.21
CA PRO A 40 -15.87 3.42 -8.28
C PRO A 40 -14.66 3.67 -9.17
N ALA A 41 -14.06 2.58 -9.68
CA ALA A 41 -12.94 2.68 -10.62
C ALA A 41 -13.36 3.55 -11.82
N LYS A 42 -12.52 4.53 -12.13
CA LYS A 42 -12.72 5.36 -13.32
C LYS A 42 -12.33 4.57 -14.57
N GLU A 43 -13.01 4.81 -15.67
CA GLU A 43 -12.59 4.34 -16.98
C GLU A 43 -11.17 4.81 -17.28
N LEU A 44 -10.33 3.90 -17.76
CA LEU A 44 -8.92 4.19 -18.00
C LEU A 44 -8.75 5.00 -19.30
N ASN A 45 -8.11 6.13 -19.18
CA ASN A 45 -7.79 6.99 -20.30
C ASN A 45 -6.78 6.32 -21.26
N LYS A 46 -7.15 6.20 -22.55
CA LYS A 46 -6.30 5.55 -23.57
C LYS A 46 -4.90 6.18 -23.63
N LYS A 47 -4.79 7.51 -23.61
CA LYS A 47 -3.49 8.22 -23.64
C LYS A 47 -2.60 7.82 -22.46
N SER A 48 -3.19 7.65 -21.26
CA SER A 48 -2.45 7.22 -20.08
C SER A 48 -2.04 5.76 -20.17
N LEU A 49 -2.88 4.88 -20.73
CA LEU A 49 -2.54 3.48 -21.02
C LEU A 49 -1.38 3.38 -21.99
N ASP A 50 -1.44 4.08 -23.14
CA ASP A 50 -0.38 4.08 -24.16
C ASP A 50 0.95 4.58 -23.56
N LYS A 51 0.88 5.62 -22.70
CA LYS A 51 2.05 6.14 -21.98
C LYS A 51 2.65 5.09 -21.05
N VAL A 52 1.82 4.40 -20.26
CA VAL A 52 2.27 3.35 -19.32
C VAL A 52 2.88 2.17 -20.09
N GLU A 53 2.27 1.74 -21.19
CA GLU A 53 2.82 0.68 -22.04
C GLU A 53 4.18 1.06 -22.61
N SER A 54 4.34 2.30 -23.06
CA SER A 54 5.64 2.81 -23.52
C SER A 54 6.70 2.88 -22.42
N LEU A 55 6.30 3.26 -21.19
CA LEU A 55 7.21 3.34 -20.04
C LEU A 55 7.66 1.97 -19.54
N LEU A 56 6.73 1.02 -19.46
CA LEU A 56 6.99 -0.28 -18.87
C LEU A 56 7.47 -1.32 -19.90
N LYS A 57 7.11 -1.17 -21.16
CA LYS A 57 7.55 -2.07 -22.27
C LYS A 57 7.54 -3.55 -21.84
N ILE A 58 8.73 -4.17 -21.84
CA ILE A 58 8.95 -5.57 -21.46
C ILE A 58 9.08 -5.78 -19.94
N LYS A 59 9.06 -4.70 -19.12
CA LYS A 59 9.25 -4.83 -17.67
C LYS A 59 8.13 -5.63 -17.02
N THR A 60 8.49 -6.77 -16.43
CA THR A 60 7.57 -7.70 -15.76
C THR A 60 8.36 -8.67 -14.85
N PRO A 61 7.84 -9.10 -13.69
CA PRO A 61 6.60 -8.61 -13.08
C PRO A 61 6.67 -7.16 -12.61
N ARG A 62 5.50 -6.53 -12.45
CA ARG A 62 5.34 -5.13 -12.06
C ARG A 62 4.74 -5.04 -10.67
N LEU A 63 5.55 -4.59 -9.71
CA LEU A 63 5.12 -4.29 -8.36
C LEU A 63 4.78 -2.81 -8.27
N ILE A 64 3.78 -2.44 -7.50
CA ILE A 64 3.40 -1.04 -7.30
C ILE A 64 3.04 -0.74 -5.85
N THR A 65 3.45 0.43 -5.37
CA THR A 65 2.97 1.04 -4.12
C THR A 65 2.50 2.46 -4.40
N VAL A 66 1.33 2.80 -3.89
CA VAL A 66 0.78 4.17 -3.90
C VAL A 66 0.62 4.60 -2.45
N SER A 67 1.54 5.42 -1.94
CA SER A 67 1.50 5.83 -0.52
C SER A 67 2.38 7.04 -0.25
N ARG A 68 2.26 7.61 0.95
CA ARG A 68 3.32 8.47 1.47
C ARG A 68 4.58 7.63 1.73
N PHE A 69 5.74 8.21 1.52
CA PHE A 69 7.02 7.58 1.85
C PHE A 69 7.35 7.84 3.32
N ASP A 70 6.80 6.99 4.18
CA ASP A 70 7.08 6.94 5.61
C ASP A 70 7.54 5.53 6.03
N LYS A 71 8.26 5.42 7.15
CA LYS A 71 8.83 4.14 7.65
C LYS A 71 7.78 3.03 7.76
N ARG A 72 6.56 3.39 8.15
CA ARG A 72 5.46 2.44 8.34
C ARG A 72 5.06 1.72 7.04
N LYS A 73 5.23 2.37 5.88
CA LYS A 73 4.87 1.78 4.57
C LYS A 73 5.87 0.72 4.09
N ASN A 74 7.03 0.68 4.72
CA ASN A 74 8.00 -0.40 4.62
C ASN A 74 8.59 -0.62 3.21
N HIS A 75 8.82 0.47 2.49
CA HIS A 75 9.49 0.43 1.18
C HIS A 75 10.86 -0.25 1.25
N GLU A 76 11.57 -0.10 2.37
CA GLU A 76 12.87 -0.72 2.62
C GLU A 76 12.82 -2.24 2.44
N LYS A 77 11.87 -2.92 3.08
CA LYS A 77 11.73 -4.37 2.96
C LYS A 77 11.32 -4.82 1.56
N VAL A 78 10.48 -4.03 0.88
CA VAL A 78 10.14 -4.30 -0.53
C VAL A 78 11.40 -4.22 -1.41
N LEU A 79 12.28 -3.25 -1.20
CA LEU A 79 13.54 -3.12 -1.94
C LEU A 79 14.50 -4.28 -1.65
N MET A 80 14.59 -4.73 -0.39
CA MET A 80 15.39 -5.90 -0.03
C MET A 80 14.89 -7.17 -0.74
N ALA A 81 13.57 -7.38 -0.74
CA ALA A 81 12.96 -8.48 -1.48
C ALA A 81 13.18 -8.35 -3.00
N LEU A 82 13.06 -7.13 -3.54
CA LEU A 82 13.27 -6.85 -4.96
C LEU A 82 14.69 -7.22 -5.41
N ARG A 83 15.72 -6.95 -4.58
CA ARG A 83 17.10 -7.35 -4.86
C ARG A 83 17.24 -8.86 -5.09
N ASN A 84 16.55 -9.68 -4.29
CA ASN A 84 16.56 -11.13 -4.47
C ASN A 84 15.74 -11.55 -5.70
N LEU A 85 14.56 -10.94 -5.89
CA LEU A 85 13.69 -11.22 -7.02
C LEU A 85 14.30 -10.84 -8.38
N LYS A 86 15.14 -9.81 -8.44
CA LYS A 86 15.89 -9.40 -9.65
C LYS A 86 16.74 -10.55 -10.22
N GLN A 87 17.24 -11.45 -9.37
CA GLN A 87 18.04 -12.59 -9.83
C GLN A 87 17.21 -13.63 -10.60
N ILE A 88 15.91 -13.71 -10.29
CA ILE A 88 14.98 -14.66 -10.91
C ILE A 88 14.21 -13.97 -12.06
N TYR A 89 13.89 -12.70 -11.89
CA TYR A 89 13.13 -11.87 -12.81
C TYR A 89 13.93 -10.61 -13.16
N PRO A 90 14.88 -10.67 -14.12
CA PRO A 90 15.76 -9.53 -14.44
C PRO A 90 15.00 -8.26 -14.87
N ASP A 91 13.84 -8.42 -15.48
CA ASP A 91 12.98 -7.34 -15.96
C ASP A 91 11.94 -6.87 -14.94
N ILE A 92 11.99 -7.36 -13.69
CA ILE A 92 11.08 -6.93 -12.62
C ILE A 92 11.19 -5.42 -12.41
N VAL A 93 10.05 -4.78 -12.15
CA VAL A 93 10.03 -3.35 -11.82
C VAL A 93 9.17 -3.09 -10.58
N TYR A 94 9.63 -2.19 -9.74
CA TYR A 94 8.90 -1.64 -8.61
C TYR A 94 8.57 -0.18 -8.84
N ILE A 95 7.29 0.13 -8.89
CA ILE A 95 6.74 1.46 -9.14
C ILE A 95 6.32 2.08 -7.82
N CYS A 96 6.98 3.16 -7.43
CA CYS A 96 6.70 3.91 -6.20
C CYS A 96 6.00 5.22 -6.56
N ILE A 97 4.74 5.37 -6.17
CA ILE A 97 3.97 6.59 -6.39
C ILE A 97 3.72 7.28 -5.06
N GLY A 98 4.22 8.50 -4.91
CA GLY A 98 4.07 9.32 -3.74
C GLY A 98 5.31 10.11 -3.37
N TYR A 99 5.32 10.61 -2.14
CA TYR A 99 6.43 11.35 -1.55
C TYR A 99 6.34 11.27 -0.02
N GLY A 100 7.39 11.68 0.69
CA GLY A 100 7.40 11.70 2.15
C GLY A 100 8.79 11.84 2.74
N GLU A 101 8.88 11.77 4.04
CA GLU A 101 10.11 11.98 4.82
C GLU A 101 11.22 10.94 4.54
N GLU A 102 10.83 9.76 4.04
CA GLU A 102 11.77 8.67 3.69
C GLU A 102 12.23 8.71 2.22
N GLU A 103 11.85 9.72 1.44
CA GLU A 103 12.13 9.75 -0.02
C GLU A 103 13.63 9.62 -0.32
N ASP A 104 14.47 10.38 0.39
CA ASP A 104 15.92 10.36 0.19
C ASP A 104 16.53 9.03 0.65
N ASN A 105 16.13 8.52 1.82
CA ASN A 105 16.58 7.22 2.34
C ASN A 105 16.22 6.06 1.38
N ILE A 106 15.02 6.09 0.79
CA ILE A 106 14.57 5.06 -0.16
C ILE A 106 15.42 5.13 -1.43
N LYS A 107 15.71 6.34 -1.96
CA LYS A 107 16.54 6.51 -3.15
C LYS A 107 18.00 6.10 -2.91
N GLU A 108 18.55 6.42 -1.73
CA GLU A 108 19.89 5.97 -1.33
C GLU A 108 19.96 4.45 -1.30
N LEU A 109 18.99 3.80 -0.66
CA LEU A 109 18.90 2.34 -0.60
C LEU A 109 18.75 1.69 -1.99
N VAL A 110 18.03 2.32 -2.92
CA VAL A 110 17.95 1.85 -4.32
C VAL A 110 19.33 1.82 -4.98
N ASN A 111 20.17 2.83 -4.72
CA ASN A 111 21.53 2.88 -5.24
C ASN A 111 22.44 1.84 -4.56
N GLU A 112 22.38 1.72 -3.24
CA GLU A 112 23.15 0.73 -2.46
C GLU A 112 22.86 -0.71 -2.88
N LEU A 113 21.59 -1.01 -3.22
CA LEU A 113 21.15 -2.32 -3.65
C LEU A 113 21.31 -2.57 -5.17
N ASP A 114 21.86 -1.61 -5.92
CA ASP A 114 21.97 -1.66 -7.38
C ASP A 114 20.62 -1.94 -8.08
N LEU A 115 19.59 -1.19 -7.70
CA LEU A 115 18.22 -1.33 -8.19
C LEU A 115 17.76 -0.18 -9.09
N GLY A 116 18.69 0.66 -9.57
CA GLY A 116 18.37 1.88 -10.33
C GLY A 116 17.56 1.64 -11.61
N THR A 117 17.69 0.46 -12.23
CA THR A 117 16.90 0.08 -13.42
C THR A 117 15.58 -0.63 -13.09
N GLN A 118 15.41 -1.10 -11.86
CA GLN A 118 14.24 -1.82 -11.38
C GLN A 118 13.25 -0.94 -10.62
N VAL A 119 13.62 0.28 -10.21
CA VAL A 119 12.73 1.15 -9.43
C VAL A 119 12.38 2.40 -10.21
N MET A 120 11.09 2.74 -10.22
CA MET A 120 10.56 3.95 -10.84
C MET A 120 9.81 4.78 -9.81
N PHE A 121 10.19 6.04 -9.67
CA PHE A 121 9.54 6.98 -8.76
C PHE A 121 8.63 7.93 -9.53
N PHE A 122 7.43 8.12 -9.01
CA PHE A 122 6.47 9.10 -9.52
C PHE A 122 5.97 9.98 -8.38
N LYS A 123 5.97 11.29 -8.63
CA LYS A 123 5.49 12.30 -7.69
C LYS A 123 4.55 13.25 -8.43
N ASP A 124 3.49 13.66 -7.76
CA ASP A 124 2.53 14.66 -8.24
C ASP A 124 1.97 14.35 -9.65
N ILE A 125 1.75 13.06 -9.94
CA ILE A 125 1.10 12.63 -11.18
C ILE A 125 -0.41 12.67 -11.06
N GLY A 126 -1.09 13.00 -12.16
CA GLY A 126 -2.57 13.01 -12.20
C GLY A 126 -3.18 11.61 -12.02
N ASP A 127 -4.42 11.59 -11.57
CA ASP A 127 -5.17 10.33 -11.31
C ASP A 127 -5.22 9.39 -12.51
N ASP A 128 -5.37 9.90 -13.74
CA ASP A 128 -5.43 9.07 -14.94
C ASP A 128 -4.16 8.24 -15.13
N LEU A 129 -2.98 8.85 -14.94
CA LEU A 129 -1.72 8.14 -15.04
C LEU A 129 -1.50 7.20 -13.85
N LYS A 130 -1.82 7.64 -12.63
CA LYS A 130 -1.77 6.80 -11.42
C LYS A 130 -2.62 5.55 -11.60
N ASN A 131 -3.88 5.71 -12.01
CA ASN A 131 -4.81 4.60 -12.19
C ASN A 131 -4.36 3.64 -13.31
N ALA A 132 -3.83 4.17 -14.41
CA ALA A 132 -3.26 3.35 -15.49
C ALA A 132 -2.02 2.55 -15.02
N LEU A 133 -1.14 3.15 -14.20
CA LEU A 133 0.01 2.44 -13.61
C LEU A 133 -0.45 1.32 -12.67
N VAL A 134 -1.45 1.58 -11.81
CA VAL A 134 -2.04 0.55 -10.95
C VAL A 134 -2.63 -0.58 -11.79
N ALA A 135 -3.51 -0.27 -12.73
CA ALA A 135 -4.19 -1.25 -13.56
C ALA A 135 -3.25 -2.11 -14.45
N LYS A 136 -2.07 -1.59 -14.79
CA LYS A 136 -1.04 -2.30 -15.58
C LYS A 136 0.02 -2.97 -14.70
N SER A 137 -0.14 -2.96 -13.40
CA SER A 137 0.73 -3.68 -12.46
C SER A 137 0.23 -5.10 -12.22
N ASN A 138 1.09 -5.96 -11.68
CA ASN A 138 0.74 -7.36 -11.36
C ASN A 138 0.38 -7.51 -9.89
N ILE A 139 1.04 -6.78 -9.00
CA ILE A 139 0.82 -6.87 -7.55
C ILE A 139 0.94 -5.47 -6.94
N PHE A 140 -0.01 -5.12 -6.09
CA PHE A 140 0.10 -3.97 -5.20
C PHE A 140 0.81 -4.40 -3.92
N VAL A 141 1.94 -3.77 -3.58
CA VAL A 141 2.80 -4.19 -2.46
C VAL A 141 2.93 -3.06 -1.45
N MET A 142 2.39 -3.25 -0.25
CA MET A 142 2.55 -2.31 0.86
C MET A 142 2.54 -3.07 2.19
N PRO A 143 3.60 -3.83 2.52
CA PRO A 143 3.67 -4.66 3.72
C PRO A 143 3.90 -3.80 4.98
N SER A 144 2.92 -2.95 5.28
CA SER A 144 2.98 -1.97 6.37
C SER A 144 3.27 -2.64 7.71
N ILE A 145 4.05 -1.94 8.53
CA ILE A 145 4.43 -2.34 9.89
C ILE A 145 3.97 -1.30 10.91
N ILE A 146 3.99 -1.65 12.17
CA ILE A 146 3.89 -0.66 13.24
C ILE A 146 5.24 0.04 13.36
N TYR A 147 5.23 1.37 13.20
CA TYR A 147 6.42 2.18 13.44
C TYR A 147 6.13 3.24 14.50
N LYS A 148 6.81 3.14 15.65
CA LYS A 148 6.51 3.95 16.85
C LYS A 148 5.03 3.76 17.24
N LYS A 149 4.21 4.82 17.13
CA LYS A 149 2.77 4.80 17.41
C LYS A 149 1.91 4.88 16.14
N SER A 150 2.54 4.79 14.97
CA SER A 150 1.85 4.85 13.68
C SER A 150 1.57 3.46 13.15
N VAL A 151 0.35 3.23 12.69
CA VAL A 151 -0.13 1.96 12.16
C VAL A 151 -0.99 2.21 10.92
N GLU A 152 -1.13 1.22 10.04
CA GLU A 152 -2.11 1.25 8.97
C GLU A 152 -3.51 1.08 9.55
N GLY A 153 -4.35 2.11 9.43
CA GLY A 153 -5.70 2.07 10.00
C GLY A 153 -6.64 1.12 9.26
N PHE A 154 -6.56 1.07 7.94
CA PHE A 154 -7.37 0.21 7.06
C PHE A 154 -6.61 -0.14 5.78
N GLY A 155 -6.06 0.87 5.09
CA GLY A 155 -5.36 0.69 3.84
C GLY A 155 -6.25 0.86 2.60
N ILE A 156 -6.86 2.03 2.45
CA ILE A 156 -7.73 2.36 1.29
C ILE A 156 -7.04 2.01 -0.05
N ALA A 157 -5.74 2.20 -0.15
CA ALA A 157 -4.97 1.93 -1.37
C ALA A 157 -5.05 0.46 -1.83
N TYR A 158 -5.23 -0.51 -0.92
CA TYR A 158 -5.47 -1.91 -1.30
C TYR A 158 -6.80 -2.08 -2.01
N VAL A 159 -7.85 -1.40 -1.52
CA VAL A 159 -9.18 -1.46 -2.14
C VAL A 159 -9.19 -0.73 -3.48
N GLU A 160 -8.46 0.39 -3.59
CA GLU A 160 -8.26 1.09 -4.86
C GLU A 160 -7.56 0.21 -5.90
N ALA A 161 -6.54 -0.56 -5.50
CA ALA A 161 -5.88 -1.52 -6.39
C ALA A 161 -6.81 -2.68 -6.79
N ALA A 162 -7.58 -3.20 -5.84
CA ALA A 162 -8.53 -4.29 -6.08
C ALA A 162 -9.62 -3.92 -7.10
N GLN A 163 -10.01 -2.65 -7.21
CA GLN A 163 -10.96 -2.18 -8.25
C GLN A 163 -10.45 -2.40 -9.68
N TYR A 164 -9.14 -2.49 -9.87
CA TYR A 164 -8.51 -2.80 -11.16
C TYR A 164 -8.12 -4.28 -11.28
N GLY A 165 -8.60 -5.13 -10.36
CA GLY A 165 -8.30 -6.56 -10.37
C GLY A 165 -6.86 -6.89 -9.91
N ILE A 166 -6.19 -5.96 -9.21
CA ILE A 166 -4.80 -6.13 -8.76
C ILE A 166 -4.80 -6.70 -7.34
N ALA A 167 -4.25 -7.90 -7.18
CA ALA A 167 -4.05 -8.51 -5.88
C ALA A 167 -3.03 -7.73 -5.03
N SER A 168 -3.24 -7.72 -3.72
CA SER A 168 -2.40 -6.96 -2.79
C SER A 168 -1.57 -7.85 -1.86
N LEU A 169 -0.34 -7.42 -1.57
CA LEU A 169 0.47 -7.92 -0.47
C LEU A 169 0.49 -6.86 0.64
N GLY A 170 -0.22 -7.12 1.73
CA GLY A 170 -0.33 -6.23 2.89
C GLY A 170 0.37 -6.78 4.12
N GLY A 171 0.76 -5.89 5.05
CA GLY A 171 1.32 -6.29 6.33
C GLY A 171 0.25 -6.74 7.33
N LYS A 172 0.57 -7.70 8.19
CA LYS A 172 -0.34 -8.20 9.25
C LYS A 172 -0.60 -7.17 10.36
N ASP A 173 0.28 -6.19 10.48
CA ASP A 173 0.21 -5.18 11.54
C ASP A 173 -0.71 -4.03 11.14
N GLY A 174 -1.89 -3.97 11.75
CA GLY A 174 -2.88 -2.93 11.49
C GLY A 174 -4.14 -3.45 10.79
N GLY A 175 -4.87 -2.52 10.15
CA GLY A 175 -6.17 -2.80 9.55
C GLY A 175 -6.13 -3.36 8.13
N ALA A 176 -4.97 -3.78 7.60
CA ALA A 176 -4.88 -4.31 6.24
C ALA A 176 -5.72 -5.59 6.03
N SER A 177 -5.90 -6.40 7.07
CA SER A 177 -6.76 -7.60 7.04
C SER A 177 -8.25 -7.31 6.86
N ASP A 178 -8.69 -6.08 7.11
CA ASP A 178 -10.06 -5.66 6.80
C ASP A 178 -10.21 -5.24 5.33
N ALA A 179 -9.12 -4.81 4.69
CA ALA A 179 -9.09 -4.38 3.28
C ALA A 179 -8.70 -5.51 2.32
N ILE A 180 -7.96 -6.53 2.81
CA ILE A 180 -7.47 -7.66 2.01
C ILE A 180 -8.07 -8.95 2.58
N GLN A 181 -8.83 -9.65 1.78
CA GLN A 181 -9.27 -11.01 2.08
C GLN A 181 -8.15 -11.99 1.70
N HIS A 182 -7.45 -12.52 2.73
CA HIS A 182 -6.30 -13.41 2.55
C HIS A 182 -6.64 -14.60 1.65
N ASP A 183 -5.74 -14.96 0.74
CA ASP A 183 -5.90 -16.00 -0.30
C ASP A 183 -6.99 -15.76 -1.36
N ILE A 184 -7.73 -14.63 -1.28
CA ILE A 184 -8.79 -14.31 -2.25
C ILE A 184 -8.47 -13.02 -3.01
N THR A 185 -8.29 -11.89 -2.29
CA THR A 185 -7.97 -10.60 -2.92
C THR A 185 -6.51 -10.22 -2.78
N GLY A 186 -5.72 -11.03 -2.08
CA GLY A 186 -4.31 -10.82 -1.84
C GLY A 186 -3.78 -11.67 -0.71
N LEU A 187 -2.60 -11.31 -0.22
CA LEU A 187 -1.93 -11.99 0.88
C LEU A 187 -1.63 -11.00 2.01
N ILE A 188 -1.74 -11.49 3.24
CA ILE A 188 -1.26 -10.80 4.44
C ILE A 188 0.04 -11.48 4.88
N CYS A 189 1.08 -10.70 5.06
CA CYS A 189 2.42 -11.17 5.44
C CYS A 189 2.93 -10.49 6.71
N ASP A 190 3.99 -11.03 7.28
CA ASP A 190 4.77 -10.34 8.29
C ASP A 190 5.71 -9.33 7.60
N GLY A 191 5.38 -8.06 7.66
CA GLY A 191 6.19 -7.00 7.05
C GLY A 191 7.61 -6.89 7.61
N ASN A 192 7.88 -7.45 8.78
CA ASN A 192 9.23 -7.49 9.36
C ASN A 192 10.09 -8.63 8.80
N ASN A 193 9.46 -9.62 8.16
CA ASN A 193 10.10 -10.82 7.62
C ASN A 193 9.56 -11.12 6.20
N LEU A 194 10.01 -10.33 5.23
CA LEU A 194 9.70 -10.48 3.80
C LEU A 194 10.77 -11.28 3.08
#